data_2f1320080cc84a081e5e9de8013e5f6d
#
_entry.id   2f1320080cc84a081e5e9de8013e5f6d
#
_cell.length_a   1.000
_cell.length_b   1.000
_cell.length_c   1.000
_cell.angle_alpha   90.00
_cell.angle_beta   90.00
_cell.angle_gamma   90.00
#
_symmetry.space_group_name_H-M   'P 1'
#
loop_
_entity.id
_entity.type
_entity.pdbx_description
1 polymer ?
#
loop_
_entity_poly.entity_id
_entity_poly.type
_entity_poly.pdbx_seq_one_letter_code
_entity_poly.pdbx_strand_id
1 'polypeptide(L)'
;ALEWCTRIGGDLTLYGVAGADNVDALHSLTHIDGALSVRLSAIENLDGLGNLNSVECLNISENLSLNDISGLSELRSVTCVEVTENPSLTTLNGLEGITEVTWLTLFENDALTHIAGLINLRNVTNSIVIGEHGALESLDGLGSVSPTGESIIVHVTNNETLCESDAWSFVDMLRERGATVETAFD
;
A
#
# COMPACT_ATOMS: atom_id res chain seq x y z
N ALA A 1 13.45 -23.73 -1.89
CA ALA A 1 14.28 -23.86 -3.10
C ALA A 1 14.07 -22.68 -4.08
N LEU A 2 13.79 -21.48 -3.56
CA LEU A 2 13.68 -20.25 -4.35
C LEU A 2 14.91 -19.34 -4.20
N GLU A 3 15.93 -19.78 -3.49
CA GLU A 3 17.15 -18.99 -3.16
C GLU A 3 17.89 -18.41 -4.39
N TRP A 4 17.65 -18.94 -5.59
CA TRP A 4 18.27 -18.48 -6.84
C TRP A 4 17.24 -17.93 -7.83
N CYS A 5 15.96 -17.88 -7.45
CA CYS A 5 14.91 -17.39 -8.30
C CYS A 5 14.87 -15.86 -8.23
N THR A 6 15.19 -15.20 -9.35
CA THR A 6 15.16 -13.73 -9.44
C THR A 6 13.85 -13.21 -10.05
N ARG A 7 13.06 -14.06 -10.72
CA ARG A 7 11.81 -13.68 -11.39
C ARG A 7 10.77 -14.78 -11.33
N ILE A 8 9.54 -14.39 -11.09
CA ILE A 8 8.34 -15.25 -11.17
C ILE A 8 7.48 -14.73 -12.33
N GLY A 9 7.16 -15.63 -13.29
CA GLY A 9 6.42 -15.30 -14.52
C GLY A 9 4.88 -15.32 -14.35
N GLY A 10 4.37 -15.05 -13.18
CA GLY A 10 2.95 -15.01 -12.83
C GLY A 10 2.79 -14.51 -11.41
N ASP A 11 1.72 -14.90 -10.73
CA ASP A 11 1.44 -14.48 -9.36
C ASP A 11 2.29 -15.24 -8.33
N LEU A 12 2.62 -14.56 -7.23
CA LEU A 12 3.15 -15.17 -6.01
C LEU A 12 2.17 -14.95 -4.86
N THR A 13 1.64 -16.04 -4.32
CA THR A 13 0.76 -15.98 -3.14
C THR A 13 1.45 -16.63 -1.94
N LEU A 14 1.60 -15.87 -0.87
CA LEU A 14 2.02 -16.31 0.45
C LEU A 14 0.76 -16.38 1.32
N TYR A 15 0.19 -17.56 1.41
CA TYR A 15 -1.09 -17.79 2.08
C TYR A 15 -0.93 -18.72 3.28
N GLY A 16 -1.41 -18.30 4.45
CA GLY A 16 -1.47 -19.16 5.63
C GLY A 16 -0.11 -19.71 6.06
N VAL A 17 0.96 -18.94 5.88
CA VAL A 17 2.33 -19.37 6.19
C VAL A 17 2.49 -19.48 7.71
N ALA A 18 1.99 -20.60 8.25
CA ALA A 18 2.12 -20.91 9.66
C ALA A 18 3.51 -21.50 9.93
N GLY A 19 4.25 -20.89 10.86
CA GLY A 19 5.58 -21.37 11.28
C GLY A 19 6.75 -20.91 10.39
N ALA A 20 6.51 -19.99 9.44
CA ALA A 20 7.56 -19.19 8.84
C ALA A 20 7.50 -17.80 9.46
N ASP A 21 8.50 -17.46 10.25
CA ASP A 21 8.57 -16.13 10.90
C ASP A 21 8.98 -15.04 9.92
N ASN A 22 9.42 -15.42 8.70
CA ASN A 22 9.94 -14.50 7.69
C ASN A 22 9.83 -15.08 6.26
N VAL A 23 10.17 -14.27 5.29
CA VAL A 23 10.21 -14.57 3.85
C VAL A 23 11.65 -14.57 3.30
N ASP A 24 12.67 -14.80 4.12
CA ASP A 24 14.10 -14.69 3.77
C ASP A 24 14.51 -15.53 2.56
N ALA A 25 13.85 -16.67 2.34
CA ALA A 25 14.09 -17.51 1.16
C ALA A 25 13.80 -16.81 -0.19
N LEU A 26 13.16 -15.64 -0.16
CA LEU A 26 12.81 -14.85 -1.35
C LEU A 26 13.83 -13.73 -1.64
N HIS A 27 14.93 -13.63 -0.87
CA HIS A 27 15.89 -12.53 -0.95
C HIS A 27 16.52 -12.28 -2.33
N SER A 28 16.52 -13.28 -3.21
CA SER A 28 17.02 -13.12 -4.58
C SER A 28 15.96 -12.61 -5.58
N LEU A 29 14.69 -12.55 -5.16
CA LEU A 29 13.59 -12.20 -6.03
C LEU A 29 13.59 -10.70 -6.33
N THR A 30 13.57 -10.36 -7.61
CA THR A 30 13.59 -8.97 -8.09
C THR A 30 12.32 -8.59 -8.85
N HIS A 31 11.65 -9.56 -9.48
CA HIS A 31 10.46 -9.30 -10.30
C HIS A 31 9.39 -10.39 -10.12
N ILE A 32 8.15 -9.97 -10.05
CA ILE A 32 6.95 -10.81 -10.16
C ILE A 32 6.11 -10.21 -11.28
N ASP A 33 5.86 -10.97 -12.35
CA ASP A 33 5.13 -10.46 -13.52
C ASP A 33 3.63 -10.28 -13.25
N GLY A 34 3.11 -10.93 -12.23
CA GLY A 34 1.75 -10.80 -11.74
C GLY A 34 1.68 -10.17 -10.36
N ALA A 35 0.66 -10.55 -9.58
CA ALA A 35 0.45 -10.05 -8.24
C ALA A 35 1.37 -10.72 -7.20
N LEU A 36 1.85 -9.94 -6.25
CA LEU A 36 2.31 -10.42 -4.95
C LEU A 36 1.16 -10.33 -3.96
N SER A 37 0.70 -11.48 -3.46
CA SER A 37 -0.34 -11.55 -2.44
C SER A 37 0.21 -12.16 -1.16
N VAL A 38 0.18 -11.40 -0.06
CA VAL A 38 0.57 -11.84 1.28
C VAL A 38 -0.68 -11.79 2.16
N ARG A 39 -1.20 -12.95 2.55
CA ARG A 39 -2.47 -12.97 3.27
C ARG A 39 -2.61 -14.13 4.26
N LEU A 40 -3.36 -13.87 5.33
CA LEU A 40 -3.62 -14.82 6.42
C LEU A 40 -2.33 -15.45 6.96
N SER A 41 -1.23 -14.69 6.97
CA SER A 41 0.08 -15.19 7.38
C SER A 41 0.44 -14.74 8.80
N ALA A 42 1.33 -15.47 9.45
CA ALA A 42 1.88 -15.11 10.75
C ALA A 42 3.20 -14.34 10.64
N ILE A 43 3.57 -13.89 9.43
CA ILE A 43 4.82 -13.13 9.21
C ILE A 43 4.75 -11.77 9.90
N GLU A 44 5.85 -11.37 10.52
CA GLU A 44 5.98 -10.08 11.21
C GLU A 44 6.53 -8.98 10.30
N ASN A 45 7.34 -9.35 9.28
CA ASN A 45 7.97 -8.41 8.35
C ASN A 45 8.14 -9.02 6.94
N LEU A 46 8.55 -8.20 5.98
CA LEU A 46 8.79 -8.59 4.59
C LEU A 46 10.27 -8.43 4.18
N ASP A 47 11.22 -8.52 5.12
CA ASP A 47 12.67 -8.27 4.89
C ASP A 47 13.26 -9.13 3.76
N GLY A 48 12.79 -10.37 3.62
CA GLY A 48 13.21 -11.25 2.53
C GLY A 48 12.84 -10.78 1.12
N LEU A 49 12.05 -9.71 0.98
CA LEU A 49 11.69 -9.11 -0.31
C LEU A 49 12.51 -7.85 -0.63
N GLY A 50 13.60 -7.60 0.10
CA GLY A 50 14.41 -6.39 0.00
C GLY A 50 15.05 -6.10 -1.37
N ASN A 51 15.02 -7.04 -2.31
CA ASN A 51 15.47 -6.84 -3.68
C ASN A 51 14.32 -6.76 -4.70
N LEU A 52 13.07 -6.84 -4.24
CA LEU A 52 11.91 -6.83 -5.12
C LEU A 52 11.70 -5.43 -5.71
N ASN A 53 11.80 -5.33 -7.02
CA ASN A 53 11.71 -4.06 -7.73
C ASN A 53 10.37 -3.86 -8.45
N SER A 54 9.73 -4.94 -8.88
CA SER A 54 8.54 -4.88 -9.72
C SER A 54 7.54 -5.98 -9.41
N VAL A 55 6.27 -5.58 -9.28
CA VAL A 55 5.10 -6.46 -9.26
C VAL A 55 3.98 -5.80 -10.10
N GLU A 56 3.02 -6.56 -10.60
CA GLU A 56 1.84 -5.97 -11.20
C GLU A 56 0.94 -5.37 -10.12
N CYS A 57 0.57 -6.15 -9.11
CA CYS A 57 -0.21 -5.70 -7.96
C CYS A 57 0.42 -6.16 -6.65
N LEU A 58 0.42 -5.27 -5.67
CA LEU A 58 0.81 -5.56 -4.29
C LEU A 58 -0.45 -5.68 -3.43
N ASN A 59 -0.75 -6.90 -2.95
CA ASN A 59 -1.88 -7.18 -2.08
C ASN A 59 -1.37 -7.73 -0.75
N ILE A 60 -1.55 -6.97 0.33
CA ILE A 60 -1.18 -7.35 1.69
C ILE A 60 -2.44 -7.32 2.53
N SER A 61 -2.97 -8.49 2.91
CA SER A 61 -4.27 -8.55 3.58
C SER A 61 -4.36 -9.59 4.68
N GLU A 62 -5.14 -9.29 5.72
CA GLU A 62 -5.48 -10.22 6.80
C GLU A 62 -4.24 -10.78 7.55
N ASN A 63 -3.18 -9.98 7.73
CA ASN A 63 -1.97 -10.42 8.44
C ASN A 63 -1.94 -9.80 9.84
N LEU A 64 -2.37 -10.58 10.83
CA LEU A 64 -2.55 -10.08 12.21
C LEU A 64 -1.24 -9.71 12.91
N SER A 65 -0.12 -10.28 12.50
CA SER A 65 1.19 -10.05 13.12
C SER A 65 2.10 -9.12 12.32
N LEU A 66 1.75 -8.79 11.07
CA LEU A 66 2.58 -7.96 10.19
C LEU A 66 2.64 -6.54 10.71
N ASN A 67 3.83 -6.10 11.10
CA ASN A 67 4.05 -4.78 11.66
C ASN A 67 5.05 -3.93 10.85
N ASP A 68 5.81 -4.55 9.93
CA ASP A 68 6.83 -3.90 9.11
C ASP A 68 6.80 -4.40 7.66
N ILE A 69 6.74 -3.46 6.72
CA ILE A 69 6.83 -3.70 5.28
C ILE A 69 8.04 -2.98 4.64
N SER A 70 8.99 -2.51 5.45
CA SER A 70 10.19 -1.79 4.97
C SER A 70 11.06 -2.64 4.04
N GLY A 71 10.93 -3.96 4.11
CA GLY A 71 11.51 -4.89 3.14
C GLY A 71 11.10 -4.64 1.68
N LEU A 72 10.09 -3.82 1.41
CA LEU A 72 9.68 -3.45 0.04
C LEU A 72 10.37 -2.16 -0.48
N SER A 73 11.41 -1.67 0.19
CA SER A 73 12.04 -0.37 -0.10
C SER A 73 12.64 -0.24 -1.52
N GLU A 74 12.90 -1.34 -2.20
CA GLU A 74 13.36 -1.35 -3.60
C GLU A 74 12.21 -1.42 -4.62
N LEU A 75 10.94 -1.52 -4.17
CA LEU A 75 9.79 -1.60 -5.07
C LEU A 75 9.55 -0.24 -5.76
N ARG A 76 9.56 -0.26 -7.10
CA ARG A 76 9.41 0.94 -7.94
C ARG A 76 8.25 0.83 -8.91
N SER A 77 8.02 -0.35 -9.47
CA SER A 77 7.02 -0.58 -10.50
C SER A 77 5.88 -1.42 -9.93
N VAL A 78 4.73 -0.78 -9.77
CA VAL A 78 3.50 -1.42 -9.30
C VAL A 78 2.29 -0.71 -9.92
N THR A 79 1.29 -1.47 -10.34
CA THR A 79 0.06 -0.91 -10.93
C THR A 79 -1.01 -0.67 -9.88
N CYS A 80 -1.10 -1.53 -8.87
CA CYS A 80 -2.08 -1.41 -7.81
C CYS A 80 -1.48 -1.75 -6.44
N VAL A 81 -1.90 -0.99 -5.43
CA VAL A 81 -1.53 -1.21 -4.03
C VAL A 81 -2.79 -1.39 -3.20
N GLU A 82 -2.88 -2.53 -2.55
CA GLU A 82 -3.94 -2.88 -1.61
C GLU A 82 -3.32 -3.37 -0.31
N VAL A 83 -3.55 -2.63 0.78
CA VAL A 83 -3.09 -2.99 2.14
C VAL A 83 -4.31 -2.95 3.05
N THR A 84 -4.81 -4.13 3.41
CA THR A 84 -6.10 -4.24 4.11
C THR A 84 -6.03 -5.23 5.28
N GLU A 85 -6.74 -4.93 6.36
CA GLU A 85 -6.89 -5.86 7.50
C GLU A 85 -5.55 -6.31 8.12
N ASN A 86 -4.61 -5.37 8.30
CA ASN A 86 -3.34 -5.61 8.99
C ASN A 86 -3.29 -4.77 10.28
N PRO A 87 -3.95 -5.21 11.36
CA PRO A 87 -4.17 -4.39 12.54
C PRO A 87 -2.91 -4.04 13.34
N SER A 88 -1.80 -4.72 13.09
CA SER A 88 -0.51 -4.45 13.74
C SER A 88 0.42 -3.55 12.91
N LEU A 89 0.05 -3.21 11.66
CA LEU A 89 0.87 -2.41 10.77
C LEU A 89 0.79 -0.93 11.16
N THR A 90 1.94 -0.35 11.55
CA THR A 90 1.99 1.02 12.08
C THR A 90 2.40 2.07 11.05
N THR A 91 3.10 1.68 10.00
CA THR A 91 3.60 2.57 8.93
C THR A 91 3.57 1.89 7.57
N LEU A 92 3.64 2.69 6.50
CA LEU A 92 3.85 2.20 5.13
C LEU A 92 5.29 2.40 4.65
N ASN A 93 6.25 2.54 5.57
CA ASN A 93 7.66 2.62 5.20
C ASN A 93 8.07 1.41 4.36
N GLY A 94 8.79 1.65 3.27
CA GLY A 94 9.10 0.64 2.25
C GLY A 94 8.38 0.89 0.92
N LEU A 95 7.38 1.78 0.89
CA LEU A 95 6.67 2.12 -0.35
C LEU A 95 7.13 3.46 -0.95
N GLU A 96 8.19 4.08 -0.42
CA GLU A 96 8.70 5.39 -0.88
C GLU A 96 9.18 5.37 -2.33
N GLY A 97 9.45 4.19 -2.87
CA GLY A 97 9.86 4.02 -4.27
C GLY A 97 8.73 4.16 -5.27
N ILE A 98 7.48 4.06 -4.82
CA ILE A 98 6.31 4.08 -5.69
C ILE A 98 5.95 5.53 -6.05
N THR A 99 5.89 5.80 -7.34
CA THR A 99 5.56 7.15 -7.85
C THR A 99 4.22 7.23 -8.58
N GLU A 100 3.71 6.10 -9.02
CA GLU A 100 2.42 6.02 -9.72
C GLU A 100 1.72 4.69 -9.45
N VAL A 101 0.39 4.74 -9.38
CA VAL A 101 -0.48 3.57 -9.30
C VAL A 101 -1.79 3.84 -10.07
N THR A 102 -2.50 2.79 -10.43
CA THR A 102 -3.87 2.91 -10.95
C THR A 102 -4.85 3.04 -9.81
N TRP A 103 -4.72 2.19 -8.78
CA TRP A 103 -5.52 2.28 -7.56
C TRP A 103 -4.72 2.04 -6.29
N LEU A 104 -5.11 2.80 -5.27
CA LEU A 104 -4.59 2.70 -3.92
C LEU A 104 -5.76 2.39 -2.97
N THR A 105 -5.67 1.28 -2.26
CA THR A 105 -6.63 0.91 -1.22
C THR A 105 -5.90 0.65 0.09
N LEU A 106 -6.25 1.41 1.12
CA LEU A 106 -5.83 1.24 2.50
C LEU A 106 -7.09 1.10 3.34
N PHE A 107 -7.27 -0.05 3.99
CA PHE A 107 -8.51 -0.34 4.69
C PHE A 107 -8.29 -1.24 5.92
N GLU A 108 -8.93 -0.94 7.05
CA GLU A 108 -8.84 -1.74 8.28
C GLU A 108 -7.39 -2.02 8.76
N ASN A 109 -6.55 -0.98 8.82
CA ASN A 109 -5.23 -1.07 9.46
C ASN A 109 -5.22 -0.20 10.71
N ASP A 110 -5.77 -0.72 11.81
CA ASP A 110 -6.10 0.06 13.02
C ASP A 110 -4.91 0.72 13.71
N ALA A 111 -3.72 0.12 13.62
CA ALA A 111 -2.50 0.69 14.21
C ALA A 111 -1.77 1.67 13.26
N LEU A 112 -2.25 1.85 12.03
CA LEU A 112 -1.60 2.72 11.05
C LEU A 112 -1.79 4.19 11.45
N THR A 113 -0.70 4.86 11.83
CA THR A 113 -0.74 6.27 12.27
C THR A 113 -0.42 7.24 11.16
N HIS A 114 0.44 6.86 10.23
CA HIS A 114 0.92 7.71 9.14
C HIS A 114 1.10 6.92 7.85
N ILE A 115 0.84 7.59 6.73
CA ILE A 115 1.03 7.04 5.38
C ILE A 115 2.22 7.69 4.66
N ALA A 116 3.23 8.14 5.41
CA ALA A 116 4.41 8.82 4.88
C ALA A 116 5.23 7.98 3.89
N GLY A 117 5.12 6.65 3.92
CA GLY A 117 5.72 5.77 2.91
C GLY A 117 5.22 6.05 1.47
N LEU A 118 4.13 6.81 1.30
CA LEU A 118 3.59 7.21 -0.01
C LEU A 118 4.00 8.64 -0.43
N ILE A 119 4.96 9.25 0.27
CA ILE A 119 5.35 10.68 0.07
C ILE A 119 5.78 11.00 -1.37
N ASN A 120 6.28 10.02 -2.10
CA ASN A 120 6.71 10.18 -3.49
C ASN A 120 5.63 9.79 -4.51
N LEU A 121 4.47 9.33 -4.07
CA LEU A 121 3.36 9.02 -4.96
C LEU A 121 2.84 10.31 -5.60
N ARG A 122 2.91 10.39 -6.92
CA ARG A 122 2.54 11.58 -7.71
C ARG A 122 1.31 11.37 -8.55
N ASN A 123 1.07 10.15 -9.00
CA ASN A 123 -0.01 9.87 -9.92
C ASN A 123 -0.87 8.69 -9.47
N VAL A 124 -2.17 8.93 -9.39
CA VAL A 124 -3.18 7.90 -9.22
C VAL A 124 -4.22 8.10 -10.31
N THR A 125 -4.48 7.07 -11.12
CA THR A 125 -5.26 7.25 -12.34
C THR A 125 -6.72 6.81 -12.22
N ASN A 126 -7.10 6.08 -11.18
CA ASN A 126 -8.47 5.56 -11.01
C ASN A 126 -9.05 5.88 -9.64
N SER A 127 -8.51 5.33 -8.54
CA SER A 127 -9.11 5.53 -7.23
C SER A 127 -8.12 5.56 -6.07
N ILE A 128 -8.51 6.28 -5.02
CA ILE A 128 -7.91 6.27 -3.68
C ILE A 128 -9.02 5.92 -2.70
N VAL A 129 -8.85 4.83 -1.97
CA VAL A 129 -9.76 4.39 -0.91
C VAL A 129 -8.96 4.30 0.39
N ILE A 130 -9.35 5.05 1.41
CA ILE A 130 -8.72 5.07 2.74
C ILE A 130 -9.84 5.01 3.77
N GLY A 131 -9.93 3.91 4.49
CA GLY A 131 -11.05 3.73 5.41
C GLY A 131 -10.78 2.78 6.57
N GLU A 132 -11.62 2.89 7.59
CA GLU A 132 -11.62 2.01 8.77
C GLU A 132 -10.26 1.97 9.48
N HIS A 133 -9.62 3.14 9.67
CA HIS A 133 -8.38 3.27 10.41
C HIS A 133 -8.61 3.91 11.78
N GLY A 134 -8.36 3.17 12.86
CA GLY A 134 -8.54 3.67 14.23
C GLY A 134 -7.53 4.74 14.66
N ALA A 135 -6.31 4.73 14.11
CA ALA A 135 -5.21 5.58 14.56
C ALA A 135 -4.65 6.54 13.50
N LEU A 136 -5.19 6.60 12.28
CA LEU A 136 -4.65 7.44 11.20
C LEU A 136 -4.85 8.93 11.51
N GLU A 137 -3.74 9.66 11.64
CA GLU A 137 -3.74 11.08 12.04
C GLU A 137 -3.69 12.06 10.86
N SER A 138 -3.14 11.65 9.70
CA SER A 138 -2.87 12.57 8.59
C SER A 138 -2.81 11.84 7.24
N LEU A 139 -3.16 12.57 6.16
CA LEU A 139 -2.98 12.17 4.76
C LEU A 139 -1.74 12.80 4.10
N ASP A 140 -0.80 13.35 4.87
CA ASP A 140 0.35 14.09 4.35
C ASP A 140 1.22 13.28 3.37
N GLY A 141 1.26 11.96 3.50
CA GLY A 141 1.93 11.07 2.55
C GLY A 141 1.42 11.19 1.11
N LEU A 142 0.20 11.71 0.89
CA LEU A 142 -0.41 11.92 -0.42
C LEU A 142 -0.33 13.38 -0.91
N GLY A 143 0.37 14.24 -0.20
CA GLY A 143 0.49 15.66 -0.54
C GLY A 143 1.10 15.95 -1.91
N SER A 144 1.79 14.97 -2.53
CA SER A 144 2.39 15.11 -3.86
C SER A 144 1.50 14.59 -4.99
N VAL A 145 0.36 13.97 -4.69
CA VAL A 145 -0.52 13.35 -5.71
C VAL A 145 -1.10 14.43 -6.63
N SER A 146 -0.95 14.21 -7.94
CA SER A 146 -1.50 15.06 -9.00
C SER A 146 -2.08 14.14 -10.08
N PRO A 147 -3.34 13.75 -9.96
CA PRO A 147 -3.96 12.80 -10.88
C PRO A 147 -3.92 13.28 -12.32
N THR A 148 -3.64 12.36 -13.25
CA THR A 148 -3.61 12.66 -14.69
C THR A 148 -4.82 12.11 -15.44
N GLY A 149 -5.74 11.44 -14.74
CA GLY A 149 -6.99 10.92 -15.29
C GLY A 149 -8.07 12.01 -15.41
N GLU A 150 -9.08 11.78 -16.25
CA GLU A 150 -10.23 12.68 -16.39
C GLU A 150 -11.08 12.72 -15.11
N SER A 151 -11.13 11.64 -14.36
CA SER A 151 -11.85 11.51 -13.09
C SER A 151 -11.12 10.53 -12.17
N ILE A 152 -11.12 10.84 -10.90
CA ILE A 152 -10.59 9.95 -9.85
C ILE A 152 -11.66 9.78 -8.76
N ILE A 153 -11.83 8.55 -8.29
CA ILE A 153 -12.69 8.23 -7.16
C ILE A 153 -11.88 8.34 -5.88
N VAL A 154 -12.35 9.14 -4.91
CA VAL A 154 -11.70 9.27 -3.60
C VAL A 154 -12.72 8.98 -2.51
N HIS A 155 -12.49 7.90 -1.78
CA HIS A 155 -13.24 7.54 -0.59
C HIS A 155 -12.33 7.67 0.63
N VAL A 156 -12.72 8.50 1.59
CA VAL A 156 -12.06 8.63 2.89
C VAL A 156 -13.14 8.47 3.95
N THR A 157 -13.24 7.30 4.54
CA THR A 157 -14.40 6.92 5.38
C THR A 157 -13.95 6.28 6.69
N ASN A 158 -14.70 6.53 7.77
CA ASN A 158 -14.52 5.84 9.07
C ASN A 158 -13.05 5.82 9.58
N ASN A 159 -12.35 6.95 9.48
CA ASN A 159 -11.02 7.12 10.06
C ASN A 159 -11.15 7.91 11.37
N GLU A 160 -11.28 7.22 12.51
CA GLU A 160 -11.72 7.79 13.78
C GLU A 160 -10.85 8.97 14.28
N THR A 161 -9.56 8.95 14.00
CA THR A 161 -8.59 9.96 14.47
C THR A 161 -8.30 11.04 13.43
N LEU A 162 -8.59 10.76 12.16
CA LEU A 162 -8.36 11.71 11.08
C LEU A 162 -9.35 12.89 11.17
N CYS A 163 -8.82 14.11 11.16
CA CYS A 163 -9.67 15.28 11.13
C CYS A 163 -10.40 15.39 9.77
N GLU A 164 -11.71 15.58 9.80
CA GLU A 164 -12.52 15.75 8.58
C GLU A 164 -11.98 16.88 7.70
N SER A 165 -11.46 17.97 8.31
CA SER A 165 -10.83 19.06 7.58
C SER A 165 -9.62 18.64 6.75
N ASP A 166 -8.87 17.62 7.19
CA ASP A 166 -7.69 17.13 6.48
C ASP A 166 -8.12 16.30 5.27
N ALA A 167 -9.17 15.49 5.41
CA ALA A 167 -9.77 14.76 4.31
C ALA A 167 -10.30 15.72 3.23
N TRP A 168 -11.02 16.78 3.63
CA TRP A 168 -11.49 17.81 2.69
C TRP A 168 -10.34 18.60 2.05
N SER A 169 -9.30 18.94 2.82
CA SER A 169 -8.12 19.63 2.31
C SER A 169 -7.39 18.80 1.24
N PHE A 170 -7.33 17.48 1.43
CA PHE A 170 -6.77 16.57 0.43
C PHE A 170 -7.60 16.56 -0.86
N VAL A 171 -8.93 16.49 -0.77
CA VAL A 171 -9.82 16.53 -1.94
C VAL A 171 -9.72 17.86 -2.67
N ASP A 172 -9.70 18.97 -1.95
CA ASP A 172 -9.59 20.30 -2.56
C ASP A 172 -8.23 20.49 -3.26
N MET A 173 -7.15 19.96 -2.67
CA MET A 173 -5.85 19.91 -3.33
C MET A 173 -5.90 19.14 -4.66
N LEU A 174 -6.58 18.02 -4.73
CA LEU A 174 -6.72 17.25 -5.98
C LEU A 174 -7.53 18.03 -7.03
N ARG A 175 -8.59 18.71 -6.62
CA ARG A 175 -9.41 19.58 -7.49
C ARG A 175 -8.62 20.77 -8.01
N GLU A 176 -7.82 21.42 -7.17
CA GLU A 176 -6.93 22.52 -7.58
C GLU A 176 -5.89 22.06 -8.60
N ARG A 177 -5.49 20.80 -8.56
CA ARG A 177 -4.59 20.18 -9.54
C ARG A 177 -5.32 19.69 -10.81
N GLY A 178 -6.60 20.01 -10.95
CA GLY A 178 -7.38 19.77 -12.15
C GLY A 178 -8.11 18.43 -12.20
N ALA A 179 -8.12 17.66 -11.10
CA ALA A 179 -8.85 16.40 -11.04
C ALA A 179 -10.36 16.62 -10.89
N THR A 180 -11.16 15.86 -11.61
CA THR A 180 -12.57 15.66 -11.28
C THR A 180 -12.64 14.58 -10.20
N VAL A 181 -13.10 14.94 -9.00
CA VAL A 181 -13.09 14.05 -7.84
C VAL A 181 -14.52 13.68 -7.46
N GLU A 182 -14.83 12.39 -7.52
CA GLU A 182 -16.01 11.80 -6.91
C GLU A 182 -15.66 11.39 -5.48
N THR A 183 -16.41 11.84 -4.49
CA THR A 183 -16.10 11.63 -3.07
C THR A 183 -17.20 10.90 -2.34
N ALA A 184 -16.81 10.07 -1.37
CA ALA A 184 -17.66 9.65 -0.27
C ALA A 184 -16.92 9.89 1.05
N PHE A 185 -17.56 10.58 1.97
CA PHE A 185 -17.14 10.78 3.36
C PHE A 185 -18.31 10.40 4.25
N ASP A 186 -18.04 9.71 5.34
CA ASP A 186 -19.03 9.38 6.39
C ASP A 186 -18.60 9.99 7.71
#